data_4ee1a827a24d9d9c99eb3003a7870cae
#
_entry.id   4ee1a827a24d9d9c99eb3003a7870cae
#
_cell.length_a   1.000
_cell.length_b   1.000
_cell.length_c   1.000
_cell.angle_alpha   90.00
_cell.angle_beta   90.00
_cell.angle_gamma   90.00
#
_symmetry.space_group_name_H-M   'P 1'
#
loop_
_entity.id
_entity.type
_entity.pdbx_description
1 polymer ?
#
loop_
_entity_poly.entity_id
_entity_poly.type
_entity_poly.pdbx_seq_one_letter_code
_entity_poly.pdbx_strand_id
1 'polypeptide(L)'
;MMYILYEYSLNKHIMRESKIASANAANKTPGWQPVKKTAILLFSNGLIRYGFGLGRTGVTSGEVCFNTSITGYQEIMSDPSYAHQIVNFTFPHIGNVGTNNEDIETANPDQEIHISGIITHSQIEKPSNYRSEVTLSEWMKKREIIGISGVDTRYITKLIRDEGMMSCLIEHRRDGVFDVPKLMNTLKSVKKMEGLDLANKASTDSIYELNSKVWEWDQGYKSNNIKKIKI
;
A
#
# COMPACT_ATOMS: atom_id res chain seq x y z
N MET A 1 -2.96 20.63 -28.29
CA MET A 1 -1.59 21.09 -27.97
C MET A 1 -1.09 20.58 -26.64
N MET A 2 -1.90 20.60 -25.55
CA MET A 2 -1.52 20.10 -24.22
C MET A 2 -1.28 18.59 -24.17
N TYR A 3 -2.01 17.77 -24.94
CA TYR A 3 -1.88 16.32 -25.02
C TYR A 3 -0.55 15.88 -25.68
N ILE A 4 -0.10 16.58 -26.69
CA ILE A 4 1.18 16.31 -27.40
C ILE A 4 2.38 16.64 -26.50
N LEU A 5 2.29 17.70 -25.68
CA LEU A 5 3.32 18.05 -24.71
C LEU A 5 3.41 17.05 -23.56
N TYR A 6 2.28 16.46 -23.17
CA TYR A 6 2.22 15.40 -22.16
C TYR A 6 2.88 14.11 -22.64
N GLU A 7 2.55 13.65 -23.86
CA GLU A 7 3.20 12.45 -24.45
C GLU A 7 4.71 12.66 -24.69
N TYR A 8 5.11 13.85 -25.09
CA TYR A 8 6.53 14.20 -25.28
C TYR A 8 7.29 14.19 -23.94
N SER A 9 6.71 14.73 -22.88
CA SER A 9 7.28 14.70 -21.52
C SER A 9 7.37 13.29 -20.98
N LEU A 10 6.33 12.47 -21.16
CA LEU A 10 6.28 11.07 -20.72
C LEU A 10 7.33 10.23 -21.44
N ASN A 11 7.43 10.35 -22.76
CA ASN A 11 8.44 9.62 -23.54
C ASN A 11 9.88 10.07 -23.18
N LYS A 12 10.10 11.33 -22.88
CA LYS A 12 11.41 11.84 -22.45
C LYS A 12 11.80 11.31 -21.06
N HIS A 13 10.83 11.15 -20.17
CA HIS A 13 11.05 10.58 -18.83
C HIS A 13 11.33 9.07 -18.90
N ILE A 14 10.56 8.33 -19.66
CA ILE A 14 10.76 6.89 -19.92
C ILE A 14 12.14 6.63 -20.55
N MET A 15 12.55 7.46 -21.55
CA MET A 15 13.86 7.35 -22.19
C MET A 15 15.02 7.71 -21.24
N ARG A 16 14.81 8.63 -20.30
CA ARG A 16 15.82 9.02 -19.32
C ARG A 16 16.02 7.92 -18.29
N GLU A 17 14.96 7.32 -17.79
CA GLU A 17 15.02 6.19 -16.82
C GLU A 17 15.60 4.93 -17.47
N SER A 18 15.28 4.63 -18.72
CA SER A 18 15.86 3.51 -19.45
C SER A 18 17.39 3.71 -19.71
N LYS A 19 17.84 4.95 -19.96
CA LYS A 19 19.26 5.28 -20.08
C LYS A 19 20.00 5.18 -18.74
N ILE A 20 19.36 5.56 -17.63
CA ILE A 20 19.92 5.39 -16.30
C ILE A 20 20.03 3.90 -15.94
N ALA A 21 19.02 3.11 -16.26
CA ALA A 21 19.05 1.66 -16.07
C ALA A 21 20.15 0.98 -16.91
N SER A 22 20.34 1.40 -18.16
CA SER A 22 21.40 0.89 -19.03
C SER A 22 22.81 1.35 -18.64
N ALA A 23 22.96 2.61 -18.16
CA ALA A 23 24.25 3.12 -17.66
C ALA A 23 24.68 2.43 -16.34
N ASN A 24 23.71 2.09 -15.46
CA ASN A 24 23.99 1.32 -14.25
C ASN A 24 24.34 -0.16 -14.55
N ALA A 25 23.94 -0.68 -15.71
CA ALA A 25 24.36 -2.03 -16.16
C ALA A 25 25.79 -2.08 -16.69
N ALA A 26 26.36 -0.95 -17.14
CA ALA A 26 27.70 -0.87 -17.73
C ALA A 26 28.85 -0.70 -16.70
N ASN A 27 28.55 -0.23 -15.48
CA ASN A 27 29.55 -0.05 -14.40
C ASN A 27 29.52 -1.20 -13.39
N LYS A 28 29.89 -2.42 -13.84
CA LYS A 28 30.07 -3.57 -12.93
C LYS A 28 31.43 -3.49 -12.24
N THR A 29 31.48 -2.95 -11.05
CA THR A 29 32.56 -3.23 -10.11
C THR A 29 32.46 -4.71 -9.71
N PRO A 30 33.52 -5.53 -9.81
CA PRO A 30 33.45 -6.93 -9.40
C PRO A 30 33.07 -7.04 -7.91
N GLY A 31 31.97 -7.73 -7.63
CA GLY A 31 31.50 -8.00 -6.26
C GLY A 31 30.21 -7.31 -5.83
N TRP A 32 29.76 -6.23 -6.47
CA TRP A 32 28.49 -5.57 -6.13
C TRP A 32 27.45 -5.82 -7.22
N GLN A 33 26.42 -6.59 -6.89
CA GLN A 33 25.22 -6.70 -7.72
C GLN A 33 24.18 -5.72 -7.17
N PRO A 34 23.63 -4.79 -7.97
CA PRO A 34 22.54 -3.94 -7.51
C PRO A 34 21.34 -4.82 -7.12
N VAL A 35 20.78 -4.56 -5.95
CA VAL A 35 19.59 -5.30 -5.48
C VAL A 35 18.46 -5.09 -6.47
N LYS A 36 17.94 -6.18 -6.99
CA LYS A 36 16.89 -6.19 -8.02
C LYS A 36 15.60 -5.60 -7.46
N LYS A 37 15.07 -4.58 -8.12
CA LYS A 37 13.76 -4.02 -7.78
C LYS A 37 12.66 -4.98 -8.22
N THR A 38 11.75 -5.32 -7.31
CA THR A 38 10.68 -6.30 -7.53
C THR A 38 9.29 -5.67 -7.57
N ALA A 39 9.21 -4.34 -7.45
CA ALA A 39 7.96 -3.61 -7.61
C ALA A 39 8.14 -2.33 -8.40
N ILE A 40 7.06 -1.94 -9.09
CA ILE A 40 6.90 -0.67 -9.79
C ILE A 40 5.64 0.03 -9.30
N LEU A 41 5.71 1.34 -9.15
CA LEU A 41 4.61 2.22 -8.81
C LEU A 41 4.45 3.26 -9.93
N LEU A 42 3.25 3.34 -10.48
CA LEU A 42 2.89 4.29 -11.54
C LEU A 42 1.76 5.20 -11.04
N PHE A 43 1.85 6.47 -11.36
CA PHE A 43 0.81 7.46 -11.09
C PHE A 43 0.17 7.95 -12.39
N SER A 44 -1.09 8.38 -12.29
CA SER A 44 -1.85 8.88 -13.46
C SER A 44 -1.23 10.13 -14.11
N ASN A 45 -0.41 10.89 -13.37
CA ASN A 45 0.37 12.02 -13.91
C ASN A 45 1.66 11.61 -14.65
N GLY A 46 1.92 10.29 -14.79
CA GLY A 46 3.10 9.75 -15.48
C GLY A 46 4.33 9.55 -14.61
N LEU A 47 4.26 9.83 -13.30
CA LEU A 47 5.35 9.54 -12.38
C LEU A 47 5.53 8.04 -12.23
N ILE A 48 6.78 7.57 -12.29
CA ILE A 48 7.15 6.15 -12.12
C ILE A 48 8.18 6.04 -11.00
N ARG A 49 8.02 5.05 -10.13
CA ARG A 49 8.99 4.68 -9.09
C ARG A 49 9.20 3.19 -9.04
N TYR A 50 10.44 2.78 -8.79
CA TYR A 50 10.83 1.38 -8.62
C TYR A 50 11.23 1.12 -7.19
N GLY A 51 10.77 0.01 -6.62
CA GLY A 51 11.03 -0.38 -5.25
C GLY A 51 11.06 -1.88 -5.06
N PHE A 52 10.83 -2.31 -3.83
CA PHE A 52 10.76 -3.71 -3.43
C PHE A 52 9.31 -4.06 -3.13
N GLY A 53 8.85 -5.18 -3.67
CA GLY A 53 7.49 -5.64 -3.42
C GLY A 53 7.28 -6.12 -1.99
N LEU A 54 6.11 -5.83 -1.45
CA LEU A 54 5.61 -6.31 -0.17
C LEU A 54 4.33 -7.10 -0.37
N GLY A 55 4.10 -8.09 0.49
CA GLY A 55 2.88 -8.89 0.47
C GLY A 55 2.76 -9.79 -0.76
N ARG A 56 1.56 -9.84 -1.35
CA ARG A 56 1.25 -10.68 -2.52
C ARG A 56 1.92 -10.15 -3.79
N THR A 57 2.31 -11.07 -4.69
CA THR A 57 2.68 -10.73 -6.07
C THR A 57 1.44 -10.49 -6.92
N GLY A 58 1.49 -9.55 -7.85
CA GLY A 58 0.38 -9.21 -8.74
C GLY A 58 0.29 -7.72 -8.99
N VAL A 59 -0.87 -7.28 -9.47
CA VAL A 59 -1.18 -5.89 -9.79
C VAL A 59 -2.33 -5.42 -8.92
N THR A 60 -2.22 -4.22 -8.38
CA THR A 60 -3.30 -3.51 -7.69
C THR A 60 -3.34 -2.06 -8.15
N SER A 61 -4.51 -1.44 -8.06
CA SER A 61 -4.71 -0.05 -8.40
C SER A 61 -5.75 0.60 -7.49
N GLY A 62 -5.65 1.90 -7.33
CA GLY A 62 -6.58 2.66 -6.51
C GLY A 62 -6.22 4.13 -6.51
N GLU A 63 -6.99 4.91 -5.78
CA GLU A 63 -6.66 6.29 -5.52
C GLU A 63 -5.64 6.37 -4.38
N VAL A 64 -4.58 7.16 -4.56
CA VAL A 64 -3.56 7.28 -3.54
C VAL A 64 -3.96 8.34 -2.52
N CYS A 65 -3.92 7.97 -1.24
CA CYS A 65 -3.97 8.89 -0.11
C CYS A 65 -2.70 8.76 0.73
N PHE A 66 -2.51 9.61 1.74
CA PHE A 66 -1.40 9.46 2.68
C PHE A 66 -1.88 9.43 4.13
N ASN A 67 -1.15 8.72 4.96
CA ASN A 67 -1.36 8.66 6.39
C ASN A 67 -0.08 9.07 7.13
N THR A 68 -0.21 9.91 8.16
CA THR A 68 0.91 10.48 8.92
C THR A 68 1.12 9.83 10.29
N SER A 69 0.33 8.82 10.63
CA SER A 69 0.46 8.10 11.91
C SER A 69 1.80 7.40 12.03
N ILE A 70 2.36 7.44 13.23
CA ILE A 70 3.64 6.78 13.55
C ILE A 70 3.41 5.30 13.86
N THR A 71 2.24 4.97 14.41
CA THR A 71 1.80 3.62 14.82
C THR A 71 0.43 3.32 14.24
N GLY A 72 -0.08 2.10 14.45
CA GLY A 72 -1.43 1.74 14.03
C GLY A 72 -1.55 1.44 12.53
N TYR A 73 -0.46 1.08 11.87
CA TYR A 73 -0.51 0.79 10.44
C TYR A 73 -1.33 -0.46 10.12
N GLN A 74 -1.44 -1.41 11.04
CA GLN A 74 -2.24 -2.62 10.85
C GLN A 74 -3.73 -2.29 10.92
N GLU A 75 -4.13 -1.46 11.88
CA GLU A 75 -5.48 -0.93 12.03
C GLU A 75 -5.87 -0.12 10.78
N ILE A 76 -4.99 0.78 10.31
CA ILE A 76 -5.23 1.55 9.08
C ILE A 76 -5.43 0.63 7.87
N MET A 77 -4.66 -0.45 7.74
CA MET A 77 -4.81 -1.38 6.62
C MET A 77 -6.07 -2.25 6.73
N SER A 78 -6.61 -2.41 7.93
CA SER A 78 -7.85 -3.17 8.19
C SER A 78 -9.09 -2.29 8.31
N ASP A 79 -8.94 -0.97 8.20
CA ASP A 79 -10.05 -0.01 8.28
C ASP A 79 -10.81 0.06 6.94
N PRO A 80 -12.10 -0.26 6.91
CA PRO A 80 -12.93 -0.17 5.71
C PRO A 80 -13.01 1.24 5.10
N SER A 81 -12.69 2.29 5.88
CA SER A 81 -12.65 3.68 5.40
C SER A 81 -11.58 3.90 4.32
N TYR A 82 -10.58 3.02 4.24
CA TYR A 82 -9.56 3.05 3.18
C TYR A 82 -9.88 2.12 1.99
N ALA A 83 -11.13 1.68 1.86
CA ALA A 83 -11.55 0.82 0.76
C ALA A 83 -11.18 1.42 -0.60
N HIS A 84 -10.62 0.59 -1.49
CA HIS A 84 -10.16 0.98 -2.82
C HIS A 84 -9.05 2.04 -2.88
N GLN A 85 -8.41 2.36 -1.75
CA GLN A 85 -7.29 3.29 -1.70
C GLN A 85 -5.94 2.57 -1.61
N ILE A 86 -4.90 3.23 -2.10
CA ILE A 86 -3.51 2.88 -1.86
C ILE A 86 -2.95 3.89 -0.87
N VAL A 87 -2.57 3.43 0.33
CA VAL A 87 -2.12 4.31 1.40
C VAL A 87 -0.61 4.48 1.36
N ASN A 88 -0.17 5.73 1.19
CA ASN A 88 1.21 6.13 1.33
C ASN A 88 1.51 6.49 2.78
N PHE A 89 2.27 5.65 3.48
CA PHE A 89 2.68 5.90 4.85
C PHE A 89 3.87 6.85 4.90
N THR A 90 3.72 8.00 5.58
CA THR A 90 4.79 8.98 5.71
C THR A 90 5.86 8.56 6.70
N PHE A 91 5.48 7.79 7.73
CA PHE A 91 6.42 7.26 8.71
C PHE A 91 7.34 6.21 8.06
N PRO A 92 8.67 6.34 8.19
CA PRO A 92 9.60 5.54 7.40
C PRO A 92 9.69 4.08 7.84
N HIS A 93 9.37 3.74 9.07
CA HIS A 93 9.60 2.41 9.66
C HIS A 93 8.34 1.56 9.80
N ILE A 94 7.45 1.60 8.81
CA ILE A 94 6.24 0.78 8.77
C ILE A 94 6.62 -0.71 8.74
N GLY A 95 6.07 -1.47 9.67
CA GLY A 95 6.38 -2.90 9.88
C GLY A 95 7.35 -3.17 11.04
N ASN A 96 7.91 -2.14 11.69
CA ASN A 96 8.90 -2.26 12.75
C ASN A 96 8.37 -2.99 14.01
N VAL A 97 7.09 -2.88 14.32
CA VAL A 97 6.44 -3.57 15.44
C VAL A 97 5.77 -4.90 15.05
N GLY A 98 5.89 -5.30 13.76
CA GLY A 98 5.25 -6.51 13.25
C GLY A 98 3.73 -6.38 13.16
N THR A 99 3.06 -7.51 13.12
CA THR A 99 1.59 -7.62 13.09
C THR A 99 1.13 -8.75 14.00
N ASN A 100 -0.13 -8.69 14.44
CA ASN A 100 -0.77 -9.67 15.30
C ASN A 100 -2.25 -9.84 14.92
N ASN A 101 -2.98 -10.68 15.67
CA ASN A 101 -4.38 -10.96 15.40
C ASN A 101 -5.36 -10.05 16.16
N GLU A 102 -4.88 -9.18 17.04
CA GLU A 102 -5.70 -8.29 17.86
C GLU A 102 -5.87 -6.90 17.27
N ASP A 103 -4.82 -6.35 16.61
CA ASP A 103 -4.78 -4.98 16.10
C ASP A 103 -5.50 -4.86 14.74
N ILE A 104 -6.81 -5.14 14.74
CA ILE A 104 -7.68 -5.10 13.56
C ILE A 104 -8.83 -4.13 13.85
N GLU A 105 -9.00 -3.13 12.97
CA GLU A 105 -9.99 -2.07 13.15
C GLU A 105 -11.42 -2.58 13.07
N THR A 106 -11.70 -3.50 12.15
CA THR A 106 -13.05 -4.05 12.02
C THR A 106 -13.22 -5.34 12.80
N ALA A 107 -14.19 -5.36 13.71
CA ALA A 107 -14.63 -6.56 14.43
C ALA A 107 -15.68 -7.37 13.62
N ASN A 108 -16.13 -6.88 12.47
CA ASN A 108 -17.08 -7.58 11.62
C ASN A 108 -16.39 -8.72 10.88
N PRO A 109 -16.71 -10.00 11.17
CA PRO A 109 -16.08 -11.14 10.53
C PRO A 109 -16.43 -11.27 9.04
N ASP A 110 -17.54 -10.65 8.60
CA ASP A 110 -18.02 -10.71 7.21
C ASP A 110 -17.39 -9.60 6.34
N GLN A 111 -16.70 -8.62 6.95
CA GLN A 111 -16.01 -7.58 6.20
C GLN A 111 -14.59 -8.02 5.82
N GLU A 112 -14.39 -8.20 4.53
CA GLU A 112 -13.06 -8.33 3.98
C GLU A 112 -12.33 -6.98 4.04
N ILE A 113 -11.01 -7.04 4.21
CA ILE A 113 -10.14 -5.86 4.16
C ILE A 113 -10.10 -5.35 2.73
N HIS A 114 -10.42 -4.10 2.55
CA HIS A 114 -10.59 -3.51 1.21
C HIS A 114 -9.52 -2.49 0.81
N ILE A 115 -8.47 -2.30 1.62
CA ILE A 115 -7.33 -1.49 1.19
C ILE A 115 -6.73 -2.10 -0.09
N SER A 116 -6.52 -1.27 -1.13
CA SER A 116 -5.97 -1.76 -2.38
C SER A 116 -4.47 -2.04 -2.28
N GLY A 117 -3.73 -1.24 -1.49
CA GLY A 117 -2.30 -1.46 -1.35
C GLY A 117 -1.62 -0.42 -0.45
N ILE A 118 -0.31 -0.59 -0.25
CA ILE A 118 0.49 0.32 0.56
C ILE A 118 1.78 0.75 -0.13
N ILE A 119 2.24 1.94 0.23
CA ILE A 119 3.52 2.50 -0.16
C ILE A 119 4.29 2.83 1.11
N THR A 120 5.52 2.30 1.25
CA THR A 120 6.38 2.51 2.43
C THR A 120 7.79 2.95 2.05
N HIS A 121 8.46 3.65 2.97
CA HIS A 121 9.83 4.09 2.76
C HIS A 121 10.82 2.94 2.94
N SER A 122 10.81 2.28 4.08
CA SER A 122 11.77 1.24 4.43
C SER A 122 11.16 -0.16 4.30
N GLN A 123 12.00 -1.12 3.95
CA GLN A 123 11.65 -2.53 4.04
C GLN A 123 12.08 -3.06 5.40
N ILE A 124 11.11 -3.48 6.22
CA ILE A 124 11.36 -4.07 7.53
C ILE A 124 11.18 -5.58 7.43
N GLU A 125 12.28 -6.32 7.50
CA GLU A 125 12.28 -7.79 7.42
C GLU A 125 12.07 -8.45 8.78
N LYS A 126 12.59 -7.83 9.84
CA LYS A 126 12.53 -8.36 11.20
C LYS A 126 11.92 -7.31 12.12
N PRO A 127 10.66 -7.50 12.54
CA PRO A 127 10.06 -6.63 13.52
C PRO A 127 10.71 -6.80 14.89
N SER A 128 10.66 -5.74 15.71
CA SER A 128 11.20 -5.73 17.07
C SER A 128 10.13 -5.27 18.06
N ASN A 129 9.18 -6.14 18.35
CA ASN A 129 8.15 -5.89 19.35
C ASN A 129 7.65 -7.22 19.92
N TYR A 130 7.35 -7.26 21.23
CA TYR A 130 6.89 -8.48 21.91
C TYR A 130 5.51 -8.97 21.42
N ARG A 131 4.68 -8.07 20.86
CA ARG A 131 3.38 -8.44 20.30
C ARG A 131 3.44 -8.91 18.85
N SER A 132 4.63 -8.93 18.25
CA SER A 132 4.78 -9.38 16.86
C SER A 132 4.59 -10.87 16.73
N GLU A 133 3.58 -11.29 15.99
CA GLU A 133 3.34 -12.70 15.63
C GLU A 133 3.92 -13.04 14.27
N VAL A 134 3.73 -12.13 13.29
CA VAL A 134 4.24 -12.30 11.92
C VAL A 134 4.78 -10.96 11.38
N THR A 135 5.56 -11.03 10.31
CA THR A 135 6.03 -9.83 9.62
C THR A 135 4.90 -9.15 8.86
N LEU A 136 5.03 -7.83 8.63
CA LEU A 136 4.08 -7.09 7.82
C LEU A 136 3.84 -7.73 6.43
N SER A 137 4.92 -8.15 5.77
CA SER A 137 4.83 -8.75 4.43
C SER A 137 4.06 -10.08 4.43
N GLU A 138 4.24 -10.92 5.46
CA GLU A 138 3.51 -12.18 5.61
C GLU A 138 2.02 -11.94 5.92
N TRP A 139 1.73 -10.98 6.78
CA TRP A 139 0.36 -10.57 7.10
C TRP A 139 -0.38 -10.05 5.86
N MET A 140 0.27 -9.17 5.09
CA MET A 140 -0.25 -8.66 3.82
C MET A 140 -0.48 -9.78 2.80
N LYS A 141 0.47 -10.73 2.71
CA LYS A 141 0.36 -11.86 1.78
C LYS A 141 -0.85 -12.74 2.10
N LYS A 142 -1.10 -13.03 3.38
CA LYS A 142 -2.27 -13.79 3.83
C LYS A 142 -3.60 -13.12 3.46
N ARG A 143 -3.61 -11.78 3.41
CA ARG A 143 -4.78 -10.95 3.09
C ARG A 143 -4.80 -10.44 1.66
N GLU A 144 -3.93 -11.01 0.82
CA GLU A 144 -3.84 -10.67 -0.60
C GLU A 144 -3.50 -9.19 -0.91
N ILE A 145 -2.99 -8.45 0.07
CA ILE A 145 -2.59 -7.05 -0.08
C ILE A 145 -1.24 -6.96 -0.79
N ILE A 146 -1.13 -6.03 -1.74
CA ILE A 146 0.08 -5.73 -2.51
C ILE A 146 0.67 -4.41 -2.03
N GLY A 147 1.99 -4.33 -1.91
CA GLY A 147 2.65 -3.09 -1.53
C GLY A 147 4.00 -2.91 -2.20
N ILE A 148 4.54 -1.72 -2.04
CA ILE A 148 5.87 -1.33 -2.47
C ILE A 148 6.62 -0.62 -1.35
N SER A 149 7.89 -0.96 -1.18
CA SER A 149 8.81 -0.30 -0.26
C SER A 149 10.05 0.24 -0.98
N GLY A 150 10.85 1.02 -0.28
CA GLY A 150 12.07 1.59 -0.84
C GLY A 150 11.83 2.77 -1.78
N VAL A 151 10.75 3.51 -1.58
CA VAL A 151 10.40 4.72 -2.33
C VAL A 151 10.34 5.94 -1.41
N ASP A 152 10.53 7.14 -1.97
CA ASP A 152 10.44 8.39 -1.22
C ASP A 152 8.98 8.76 -0.93
N THR A 153 8.48 8.28 0.22
CA THR A 153 7.11 8.52 0.67
C THR A 153 6.85 9.99 1.02
N ARG A 154 7.88 10.73 1.43
CA ARG A 154 7.77 12.16 1.70
C ARG A 154 7.53 12.95 0.42
N TYR A 155 8.25 12.62 -0.65
CA TYR A 155 8.02 13.21 -1.97
C TYR A 155 6.60 12.92 -2.46
N ILE A 156 6.13 11.67 -2.32
CA ILE A 156 4.76 11.28 -2.71
C ILE A 156 3.72 12.04 -1.89
N THR A 157 3.91 12.19 -0.58
CA THR A 157 3.01 12.97 0.28
C THR A 157 2.92 14.43 -0.18
N LYS A 158 4.07 15.04 -0.52
CA LYS A 158 4.10 16.41 -1.04
C LYS A 158 3.37 16.50 -2.38
N LEU A 159 3.58 15.53 -3.27
CA LEU A 159 2.91 15.46 -4.56
C LEU A 159 1.38 15.42 -4.42
N ILE A 160 0.88 14.52 -3.53
CA ILE A 160 -0.58 14.41 -3.26
C ILE A 160 -1.13 15.72 -2.70
N ARG A 161 -0.40 16.39 -1.82
CA ARG A 161 -0.82 17.66 -1.24
C ARG A 161 -0.86 18.79 -2.28
N ASP A 162 0.10 18.82 -3.20
CA ASP A 162 0.26 19.92 -4.17
C ASP A 162 -0.64 19.71 -5.41
N GLU A 163 -0.87 18.46 -5.85
CA GLU A 163 -1.63 18.13 -7.07
C GLU A 163 -3.01 17.49 -6.77
N GLY A 164 -3.31 17.17 -5.52
CA GLY A 164 -4.51 16.43 -5.12
C GLY A 164 -4.34 14.91 -5.22
N MET A 165 -5.38 14.20 -4.82
CA MET A 165 -5.43 12.74 -4.90
C MET A 165 -5.49 12.30 -6.36
N MET A 166 -4.75 11.26 -6.69
CA MET A 166 -4.63 10.72 -8.04
C MET A 166 -4.67 9.20 -8.05
N SER A 167 -5.04 8.62 -9.18
CA SER A 167 -4.98 7.17 -9.34
C SER A 167 -3.53 6.70 -9.47
N CYS A 168 -3.23 5.58 -8.83
CA CYS A 168 -1.95 4.92 -8.98
C CYS A 168 -2.12 3.41 -9.13
N LEU A 169 -1.04 2.74 -9.56
CA LEU A 169 -0.97 1.29 -9.75
C LEU A 169 0.34 0.78 -9.20
N ILE A 170 0.29 -0.33 -8.49
CA ILE A 170 1.46 -1.07 -8.02
C ILE A 170 1.47 -2.44 -8.70
N GLU A 171 2.59 -2.83 -9.30
CA GLU A 171 2.86 -4.21 -9.68
C GLU A 171 4.02 -4.76 -8.85
N HIS A 172 3.81 -5.90 -8.19
CA HIS A 172 4.83 -6.68 -7.50
C HIS A 172 5.13 -7.95 -8.29
N ARG A 173 6.35 -8.05 -8.81
CA ARG A 173 6.84 -9.21 -9.58
C ARG A 173 8.20 -9.66 -9.08
N ARG A 174 8.35 -10.95 -8.79
CA ARG A 174 9.64 -11.50 -8.33
C ARG A 174 10.75 -11.40 -9.38
N ASP A 175 10.39 -11.47 -10.67
CA ASP A 175 11.33 -11.34 -11.77
C ASP A 175 11.76 -9.90 -12.04
N GLY A 176 11.07 -8.90 -11.48
CA GLY A 176 11.34 -7.47 -11.62
C GLY A 176 11.32 -6.99 -13.09
N VAL A 177 10.59 -7.68 -13.96
CA VAL A 177 10.41 -7.30 -15.36
C VAL A 177 9.03 -6.71 -15.54
N PHE A 178 8.93 -5.44 -15.91
CA PHE A 178 7.69 -4.69 -15.97
C PHE A 178 7.38 -4.24 -17.39
N ASP A 179 6.14 -4.48 -17.83
CA ASP A 179 5.59 -3.96 -19.09
C ASP A 179 4.92 -2.60 -18.81
N VAL A 180 5.73 -1.54 -18.76
CA VAL A 180 5.27 -0.20 -18.41
C VAL A 180 4.15 0.30 -19.34
N PRO A 181 4.21 0.14 -20.69
CA PRO A 181 3.12 0.53 -21.56
C PRO A 181 1.79 -0.15 -21.22
N LYS A 182 1.81 -1.46 -20.96
CA LYS A 182 0.63 -2.21 -20.57
C LYS A 182 0.07 -1.73 -19.23
N LEU A 183 0.92 -1.53 -18.23
CA LEU A 183 0.52 -1.06 -16.90
C LEU A 183 -0.09 0.35 -16.95
N MET A 184 0.49 1.25 -17.74
CA MET A 184 -0.07 2.60 -17.96
C MET A 184 -1.45 2.55 -18.62
N ASN A 185 -1.66 1.64 -19.58
CA ASN A 185 -2.98 1.44 -20.18
C ASN A 185 -4.00 0.89 -19.16
N THR A 186 -3.57 -0.03 -18.31
CA THR A 186 -4.40 -0.52 -17.19
C THR A 186 -4.75 0.62 -16.24
N LEU A 187 -3.78 1.45 -15.86
CA LEU A 187 -4.01 2.60 -14.97
C LEU A 187 -5.03 3.60 -15.54
N LYS A 188 -5.00 3.85 -16.85
CA LYS A 188 -5.99 4.72 -17.52
C LYS A 188 -7.42 4.21 -17.44
N SER A 189 -7.61 2.90 -17.29
CA SER A 189 -8.94 2.26 -17.17
C SER A 189 -9.45 2.16 -15.73
N VAL A 190 -8.65 2.56 -14.73
CA VAL A 190 -9.02 2.53 -13.31
C VAL A 190 -10.14 3.54 -13.07
N LYS A 191 -11.24 3.06 -12.48
CA LYS A 191 -12.34 3.93 -12.07
C LYS A 191 -11.89 4.83 -10.94
N LYS A 192 -12.24 6.11 -11.02
CA LYS A 192 -12.07 7.05 -9.91
C LYS A 192 -13.01 6.67 -8.76
N MET A 193 -12.67 7.03 -7.53
CA MET A 193 -13.54 6.81 -6.37
C MET A 193 -14.83 7.66 -6.44
N GLU A 194 -14.77 8.80 -7.15
CA GLU A 194 -15.92 9.65 -7.39
C GLU A 194 -17.04 8.88 -8.07
N GLY A 195 -18.22 8.85 -7.43
CA GLY A 195 -19.40 8.13 -7.91
C GLY A 195 -19.44 6.63 -7.57
N LEU A 196 -18.47 6.11 -6.81
CA LEU A 196 -18.56 4.76 -6.23
C LEU A 196 -19.34 4.80 -4.92
N ASP A 197 -20.31 3.88 -4.75
CA ASP A 197 -20.99 3.66 -3.48
C ASP A 197 -20.10 2.83 -2.53
N LEU A 198 -19.14 3.51 -1.90
CA LEU A 198 -18.22 2.88 -0.95
C LEU A 198 -18.80 2.80 0.46
N ALA A 199 -19.74 3.69 0.80
CA ALA A 199 -20.41 3.70 2.11
C ALA A 199 -21.18 2.40 2.33
N ASN A 200 -21.87 1.89 1.31
CA ASN A 200 -22.58 0.62 1.37
C ASN A 200 -21.63 -0.57 1.59
N LYS A 201 -20.42 -0.53 1.02
CA LYS A 201 -19.40 -1.57 1.22
C LYS A 201 -18.73 -1.50 2.59
N ALA A 202 -18.62 -0.32 3.16
CA ALA A 202 -18.05 -0.11 4.50
C ALA A 202 -19.07 -0.35 5.62
N SER A 203 -20.37 -0.40 5.28
CA SER A 203 -21.44 -0.66 6.24
C SER A 203 -21.60 -2.16 6.47
N THR A 204 -22.09 -2.53 7.65
CA THR A 204 -22.42 -3.92 7.95
C THR A 204 -23.75 -4.32 7.30
N ASP A 205 -23.79 -5.51 6.70
CA ASP A 205 -25.01 -6.09 6.12
C ASP A 205 -25.89 -6.80 7.15
N SER A 206 -25.35 -7.10 8.33
CA SER A 206 -26.03 -7.86 9.36
C SER A 206 -25.76 -7.31 10.76
N ILE A 207 -26.69 -7.57 11.67
CA ILE A 207 -26.50 -7.27 13.08
C ILE A 207 -25.53 -8.28 13.67
N TYR A 208 -24.46 -7.80 14.31
CA TYR A 208 -23.51 -8.64 15.03
C TYR A 208 -23.37 -8.19 16.50
N GLU A 209 -22.89 -9.09 17.33
CA GLU A 209 -22.70 -8.83 18.77
C GLU A 209 -21.23 -8.56 19.05
N LEU A 210 -20.92 -7.41 19.64
CA LEU A 210 -19.59 -7.08 20.13
C LEU A 210 -19.50 -7.51 21.61
N ASN A 211 -18.67 -8.51 21.89
CA ASN A 211 -18.48 -9.09 23.22
C ASN A 211 -17.13 -8.72 23.87
N SER A 212 -16.31 -7.91 23.21
CA SER A 212 -15.00 -7.47 23.70
C SER A 212 -15.10 -6.13 24.43
N LYS A 213 -14.28 -5.97 25.47
CA LYS A 213 -14.02 -4.68 26.13
C LYS A 213 -12.88 -3.95 25.44
N VAL A 214 -12.64 -2.73 25.89
CA VAL A 214 -11.42 -1.97 25.51
C VAL A 214 -10.19 -2.79 25.92
N TRP A 215 -9.16 -2.75 25.08
CA TRP A 215 -7.90 -3.41 25.34
C TRP A 215 -7.25 -2.86 26.62
N GLU A 216 -6.78 -3.76 27.48
CA GLU A 216 -6.09 -3.42 28.73
C GLU A 216 -4.67 -4.00 28.71
N TRP A 217 -3.71 -3.24 29.23
CA TRP A 217 -2.33 -3.72 29.37
C TRP A 217 -2.27 -5.01 30.21
N ASP A 218 -1.46 -5.95 29.80
CA ASP A 218 -1.29 -7.30 30.38
C ASP A 218 -2.50 -8.23 30.31
N GLN A 219 -3.65 -7.80 29.77
CA GLN A 219 -4.88 -8.59 29.74
C GLN A 219 -5.52 -8.68 28.37
N GLY A 220 -5.06 -7.86 27.41
CA GLY A 220 -5.63 -7.81 26.06
C GLY A 220 -7.11 -7.39 26.06
N TYR A 221 -7.85 -7.90 25.10
CA TYR A 221 -9.31 -7.73 25.04
C TYR A 221 -10.01 -8.73 25.97
N LYS A 222 -10.61 -8.25 27.03
CA LYS A 222 -11.44 -9.08 27.91
C LYS A 222 -12.83 -9.29 27.33
N SER A 223 -13.41 -10.47 27.57
CA SER A 223 -14.82 -10.71 27.27
C SER A 223 -15.72 -9.88 28.20
N ASN A 224 -16.79 -9.31 27.64
CA ASN A 224 -17.75 -8.53 28.41
C ASN A 224 -18.93 -9.42 28.84
N ASN A 225 -18.96 -9.83 30.11
CA ASN A 225 -20.04 -10.67 30.63
C ASN A 225 -21.32 -9.88 31.01
N ILE A 226 -21.38 -8.55 30.79
CA ILE A 226 -22.38 -7.72 31.49
C ILE A 226 -23.37 -6.99 30.59
N LYS A 227 -23.09 -6.73 29.32
CA LYS A 227 -24.09 -6.15 28.40
C LYS A 227 -23.73 -6.40 26.95
N LYS A 228 -24.61 -7.05 26.22
CA LYS A 228 -24.54 -7.14 24.76
C LYS A 228 -24.88 -5.76 24.18
N ILE A 229 -23.97 -5.20 23.43
CA ILE A 229 -24.22 -3.97 22.64
C ILE A 229 -24.60 -4.49 21.25
N LYS A 230 -25.78 -4.12 20.77
CA LYS A 230 -26.20 -4.34 19.40
C LYS A 230 -25.77 -3.12 18.59
N ILE A 231 -24.99 -3.35 17.56
CA ILE A 231 -24.58 -2.35 16.59
C ILE A 231 -25.33 -2.64 15.29
#